data_12d6e1e85e72b175afa59a7e5e35958c
#
_entry.id   12d6e1e85e72b175afa59a7e5e35958c
#
_cell.length_a   1.000
_cell.length_b   1.000
_cell.length_c   1.000
_cell.angle_alpha   90.00
_cell.angle_beta   90.00
_cell.angle_gamma   90.00
#
_symmetry.space_group_name_H-M   'P 1'
#
loop_
_entity.id
_entity.type
_entity.pdbx_description
1 polymer ?
#
loop_
_entity_poly.entity_id
_entity_poly.type
_entity_poly.pdbx_seq_one_letter_code
_entity_poly.pdbx_strand_id
1 'polypeptide(L)'
;RDWSSDVCSSDLRIKNLGKLAHEQSMEVGAKIFEIYFAYRDIFIRNRQEYYWRSIIKQREKLAINYANLNFYPSITKYLFEVLLVIGTISISFFQFVTQNAQHAVATLAIYLASASRIAPAILRIQQSALQIKSNQASAESAIKILFEIPDVKVSSNSTMKSKEFEPDINISDLSLRYPDANEQALSNINLRINSGTFVALVGPSGAGKTSLVDLVLGVISPTSGSVMISNYPSSQIPHLYPGNIGYVPQDPYFINGTIRENLELGYPKNSLTDDQIWWALKGASLDTTIKLWSLGLDYQVGEDGSRLSGGQRQRLAIARALVTKPKLLILDEATSALDAQSEAKISDTLVHLKQSMTIVVIAHRLSTVVHADMIVYIENGNILSTGKFEDLRIHLPNFDQQAKLMGL
;
A
#
# COMPACT_ATOMS: atom_id res chain seq x y z
N ARG A 1 -21.30 -10.18 -47.56
CA ARG A 1 -20.81 -10.48 -46.16
C ARG A 1 -19.48 -9.79 -46.02
N ASP A 2 -19.48 -8.72 -45.24
CA ASP A 2 -18.32 -7.87 -45.05
C ASP A 2 -17.25 -8.61 -44.18
N TRP A 3 -16.16 -8.97 -44.79
CA TRP A 3 -14.97 -9.52 -44.14
C TRP A 3 -14.45 -8.60 -43.03
N SER A 4 -14.68 -7.29 -43.15
CA SER A 4 -14.32 -6.30 -42.13
C SER A 4 -15.11 -6.46 -40.83
N SER A 5 -16.36 -6.91 -40.87
CA SER A 5 -17.20 -7.10 -39.69
C SER A 5 -16.80 -8.33 -38.87
N ASP A 6 -16.33 -9.41 -39.53
CA ASP A 6 -15.93 -10.66 -38.86
C ASP A 6 -14.55 -10.54 -38.20
N VAL A 7 -13.61 -9.80 -38.80
CA VAL A 7 -12.31 -9.47 -38.21
C VAL A 7 -12.50 -8.57 -36.97
N CYS A 8 -13.38 -7.57 -37.08
CA CYS A 8 -13.69 -6.66 -35.97
C CYS A 8 -14.39 -7.39 -34.82
N SER A 9 -15.21 -8.41 -35.08
CA SER A 9 -15.90 -9.22 -34.09
C SER A 9 -14.93 -10.16 -33.32
N SER A 10 -13.95 -10.73 -34.02
CA SER A 10 -12.91 -11.59 -33.37
C SER A 10 -11.96 -10.77 -32.50
N ASP A 11 -11.60 -9.57 -32.92
CA ASP A 11 -10.76 -8.62 -32.17
C ASP A 11 -11.42 -8.17 -30.86
N LEU A 12 -12.72 -7.84 -30.92
CA LEU A 12 -13.52 -7.50 -29.74
C LEU A 12 -13.64 -8.67 -28.76
N ARG A 13 -13.78 -9.90 -29.28
CA ARG A 13 -13.84 -11.11 -28.44
C ARG A 13 -12.54 -11.36 -27.70
N ILE A 14 -11.38 -11.21 -28.36
CA ILE A 14 -10.07 -11.42 -27.73
C ILE A 14 -9.81 -10.34 -26.68
N LYS A 15 -10.14 -9.08 -26.96
CA LYS A 15 -10.05 -8.01 -25.97
C LYS A 15 -10.92 -8.30 -24.73
N ASN A 16 -12.16 -8.72 -24.93
CA ASN A 16 -13.09 -9.05 -23.85
C ASN A 16 -12.64 -10.28 -23.05
N LEU A 17 -12.14 -11.32 -23.71
CA LEU A 17 -11.56 -12.49 -23.04
C LEU A 17 -10.33 -12.12 -22.24
N GLY A 18 -9.46 -11.25 -22.76
CA GLY A 18 -8.30 -10.74 -22.04
C GLY A 18 -8.69 -9.96 -20.79
N LYS A 19 -9.70 -9.08 -20.89
CA LYS A 19 -10.24 -8.35 -19.74
C LYS A 19 -10.82 -9.31 -18.70
N LEU A 20 -11.64 -10.27 -19.12
CA LEU A 20 -12.24 -11.26 -18.24
C LEU A 20 -11.18 -12.14 -17.55
N ALA A 21 -10.13 -12.54 -18.27
CA ALA A 21 -9.02 -13.32 -17.69
C ALA A 21 -8.24 -12.49 -16.65
N HIS A 22 -8.04 -11.19 -16.91
CA HIS A 22 -7.41 -10.28 -15.95
C HIS A 22 -8.26 -10.14 -14.68
N GLU A 23 -9.55 -9.83 -14.80
CA GLU A 23 -10.48 -9.70 -13.68
C GLU A 23 -10.54 -10.98 -12.84
N GLN A 24 -10.65 -12.14 -13.49
CA GLN A 24 -10.65 -13.44 -12.80
C GLN A 24 -9.31 -13.75 -12.13
N SER A 25 -8.20 -13.36 -12.73
CA SER A 25 -6.87 -13.53 -12.11
C SER A 25 -6.73 -12.70 -10.84
N MET A 26 -7.22 -11.46 -10.86
CA MET A 26 -7.27 -10.59 -9.69
C MET A 26 -8.18 -11.16 -8.59
N GLU A 27 -9.36 -11.67 -8.96
CA GLU A 27 -10.31 -12.29 -8.03
C GLU A 27 -9.71 -13.54 -7.36
N VAL A 28 -9.03 -14.40 -8.13
CA VAL A 28 -8.32 -15.58 -7.59
C VAL A 28 -7.21 -15.15 -6.64
N GLY A 29 -6.42 -14.12 -7.00
CA GLY A 29 -5.38 -13.56 -6.14
C GLY A 29 -5.95 -13.06 -4.81
N ALA A 30 -6.98 -12.23 -4.86
CA ALA A 30 -7.65 -11.71 -3.67
C ALA A 30 -8.18 -12.83 -2.77
N LYS A 31 -8.77 -13.88 -3.38
CA LYS A 31 -9.28 -15.04 -2.63
C LYS A 31 -8.18 -15.85 -1.94
N ILE A 32 -7.02 -15.98 -2.56
CA ILE A 32 -5.86 -16.62 -1.95
C ILE A 32 -5.37 -15.83 -0.73
N PHE A 33 -5.29 -14.50 -0.83
CA PHE A 33 -4.92 -13.63 0.29
C PHE A 33 -5.94 -13.72 1.44
N GLU A 34 -7.25 -13.69 1.13
CA GLU A 34 -8.32 -13.87 2.11
C GLU A 34 -8.12 -15.16 2.92
N ILE A 35 -7.88 -16.27 2.22
CA ILE A 35 -7.67 -17.58 2.85
C ILE A 35 -6.37 -17.62 3.67
N TYR A 36 -5.31 -16.98 3.18
CA TYR A 36 -4.04 -16.91 3.89
C TYR A 36 -4.19 -16.17 5.23
N PHE A 37 -4.85 -15.02 5.25
CA PHE A 37 -5.09 -14.28 6.49
C PHE A 37 -6.07 -14.99 7.43
N ALA A 38 -7.10 -15.64 6.89
CA ALA A 38 -8.09 -16.38 7.67
C ALA A 38 -7.68 -17.84 7.97
N TYR A 39 -6.44 -18.26 7.63
CA TYR A 39 -6.03 -19.68 7.68
C TYR A 39 -6.27 -20.33 9.05
N ARG A 40 -5.95 -19.63 10.14
CA ARG A 40 -6.11 -20.18 11.51
C ARG A 40 -7.58 -20.49 11.82
N ASP A 41 -8.49 -19.56 11.49
CA ASP A 41 -9.93 -19.74 11.69
C ASP A 41 -10.49 -20.86 10.83
N ILE A 42 -10.06 -20.91 9.57
CA ILE A 42 -10.45 -21.94 8.61
C ILE A 42 -9.98 -23.33 9.09
N PHE A 43 -8.73 -23.40 9.59
CA PHE A 43 -8.14 -24.65 10.08
C PHE A 43 -8.86 -25.16 11.33
N ILE A 44 -9.08 -24.31 12.34
CA ILE A 44 -9.78 -24.70 13.59
C ILE A 44 -11.20 -25.17 13.31
N ARG A 45 -11.88 -24.58 12.34
CA ARG A 45 -13.25 -24.96 11.94
C ARG A 45 -13.30 -26.14 10.99
N ASN A 46 -12.15 -26.69 10.59
CA ASN A 46 -12.04 -27.78 9.61
C ASN A 46 -12.78 -27.49 8.29
N ARG A 47 -12.62 -26.25 7.75
CA ARG A 47 -13.31 -25.79 6.54
C ARG A 47 -12.38 -25.61 5.34
N GLN A 48 -11.17 -26.15 5.37
CA GLN A 48 -10.17 -26.02 4.30
C GLN A 48 -10.70 -26.53 2.96
N GLU A 49 -11.44 -27.65 2.96
CA GLU A 49 -11.96 -28.26 1.73
C GLU A 49 -12.96 -27.34 1.00
N TYR A 50 -13.80 -26.62 1.75
CA TYR A 50 -14.75 -25.67 1.18
C TYR A 50 -14.01 -24.55 0.40
N TYR A 51 -12.99 -23.98 1.00
CA TYR A 51 -12.22 -22.91 0.38
C TYR A 51 -11.37 -23.42 -0.78
N TRP A 52 -10.78 -24.61 -0.65
CA TRP A 52 -10.04 -25.28 -1.71
C TRP A 52 -10.91 -25.50 -2.96
N ARG A 53 -12.11 -26.06 -2.80
CA ARG A 53 -13.07 -26.24 -3.89
C ARG A 53 -13.48 -24.92 -4.53
N SER A 54 -13.61 -23.85 -3.76
CA SER A 54 -13.91 -22.52 -4.27
C SER A 54 -12.78 -21.99 -5.18
N ILE A 55 -11.52 -22.13 -4.75
CA ILE A 55 -10.35 -21.75 -5.57
C ILE A 55 -10.29 -22.57 -6.86
N ILE A 56 -10.44 -23.90 -6.76
CA ILE A 56 -10.40 -24.78 -7.93
C ILE A 56 -11.43 -24.34 -8.96
N LYS A 57 -12.67 -24.08 -8.56
CA LYS A 57 -13.74 -23.64 -9.45
C LYS A 57 -13.43 -22.32 -10.17
N GLN A 58 -12.82 -21.36 -9.46
CA GLN A 58 -12.38 -20.11 -10.07
C GLN A 58 -11.19 -20.32 -11.01
N ARG A 59 -10.23 -21.16 -10.62
CA ARG A 59 -9.07 -21.53 -11.45
C ARG A 59 -9.47 -22.27 -12.72
N GLU A 60 -10.46 -23.14 -12.67
CA GLU A 60 -11.01 -23.82 -13.84
C GLU A 60 -11.59 -22.81 -14.85
N LYS A 61 -12.40 -21.86 -14.39
CA LYS A 61 -12.91 -20.79 -15.26
C LYS A 61 -11.80 -19.98 -15.92
N LEU A 62 -10.80 -19.59 -15.13
CA LEU A 62 -9.63 -18.87 -15.61
C LEU A 62 -8.85 -19.69 -16.65
N ALA A 63 -8.63 -20.99 -16.38
CA ALA A 63 -7.95 -21.91 -17.29
C ALA A 63 -8.68 -22.06 -18.63
N ILE A 64 -10.01 -22.15 -18.61
CA ILE A 64 -10.84 -22.19 -19.83
C ILE A 64 -10.69 -20.89 -20.63
N ASN A 65 -10.68 -19.74 -19.97
CA ASN A 65 -10.48 -18.46 -20.66
C ASN A 65 -9.09 -18.34 -21.27
N TYR A 66 -8.05 -18.77 -20.56
CA TYR A 66 -6.69 -18.81 -21.13
C TYR A 66 -6.58 -19.81 -22.29
N ALA A 67 -7.23 -20.97 -22.18
CA ALA A 67 -7.28 -21.95 -23.27
C ALA A 67 -7.93 -21.31 -24.53
N ASN A 68 -9.04 -20.60 -24.37
CA ASN A 68 -9.69 -19.90 -25.47
C ASN A 68 -8.80 -18.79 -26.05
N LEU A 69 -8.14 -17.98 -25.20
CA LEU A 69 -7.22 -16.94 -25.65
C LEU A 69 -6.07 -17.49 -26.50
N ASN A 70 -5.56 -18.68 -26.16
CA ASN A 70 -4.48 -19.31 -26.91
C ASN A 70 -4.99 -20.07 -28.15
N PHE A 71 -6.24 -20.54 -28.14
CA PHE A 71 -6.82 -21.30 -29.24
C PHE A 71 -7.16 -20.43 -30.45
N TYR A 72 -7.77 -19.24 -30.24
CA TYR A 72 -8.18 -18.37 -31.34
C TYR A 72 -7.02 -17.97 -32.30
N PRO A 73 -5.84 -17.55 -31.83
CA PRO A 73 -4.70 -17.31 -32.71
C PRO A 73 -4.24 -18.54 -33.49
N SER A 74 -4.36 -19.74 -32.90
CA SER A 74 -3.97 -21.00 -33.53
C SER A 74 -4.85 -21.37 -34.72
N ILE A 75 -6.16 -21.12 -34.65
CA ILE A 75 -7.09 -21.35 -35.74
C ILE A 75 -6.65 -20.59 -37.00
N THR A 76 -6.31 -19.32 -36.84
CA THR A 76 -5.88 -18.45 -37.94
C THR A 76 -4.61 -18.99 -38.61
N LYS A 77 -3.67 -19.52 -37.83
CA LYS A 77 -2.46 -20.16 -38.34
C LYS A 77 -2.82 -21.35 -39.25
N TYR A 78 -3.65 -22.27 -38.80
CA TYR A 78 -4.02 -23.44 -39.60
C TYR A 78 -4.84 -23.08 -40.83
N LEU A 79 -5.74 -22.07 -40.75
CA LEU A 79 -6.46 -21.57 -41.90
C LEU A 79 -5.49 -21.02 -42.96
N PHE A 80 -4.45 -20.29 -42.53
CA PHE A 80 -3.45 -19.74 -43.44
C PHE A 80 -2.62 -20.84 -44.10
N GLU A 81 -2.25 -21.89 -43.38
CA GLU A 81 -1.55 -23.06 -43.92
C GLU A 81 -2.38 -23.79 -44.97
N VAL A 82 -3.67 -24.01 -44.75
CA VAL A 82 -4.60 -24.62 -45.70
C VAL A 82 -4.72 -23.75 -46.97
N LEU A 83 -4.89 -22.42 -46.83
CA LEU A 83 -4.96 -21.49 -47.97
C LEU A 83 -3.67 -21.50 -48.76
N LEU A 84 -2.52 -21.62 -48.11
CA LEU A 84 -1.20 -21.69 -48.79
C LEU A 84 -1.09 -22.97 -49.63
N VAL A 85 -1.53 -24.11 -49.09
CA VAL A 85 -1.54 -25.40 -49.83
C VAL A 85 -2.49 -25.33 -51.05
N ILE A 86 -3.72 -24.82 -50.86
CA ILE A 86 -4.69 -24.65 -51.94
C ILE A 86 -4.13 -23.72 -53.00
N GLY A 87 -3.52 -22.59 -52.60
CA GLY A 87 -2.88 -21.64 -53.52
C GLY A 87 -1.74 -22.29 -54.32
N THR A 88 -0.90 -23.10 -53.67
CA THR A 88 0.20 -23.83 -54.32
C THR A 88 -0.32 -24.79 -55.36
N ILE A 89 -1.34 -25.60 -55.05
CA ILE A 89 -1.97 -26.55 -55.97
C ILE A 89 -2.60 -25.80 -57.15
N SER A 90 -3.32 -24.71 -56.90
CA SER A 90 -4.00 -23.93 -57.94
C SER A 90 -3.01 -23.28 -58.90
N ILE A 91 -1.95 -22.67 -58.39
CA ILE A 91 -0.86 -22.07 -59.19
C ILE A 91 -0.15 -23.14 -60.00
N SER A 92 0.16 -24.28 -59.40
CA SER A 92 0.81 -25.40 -60.09
C SER A 92 -0.05 -25.90 -61.27
N PHE A 93 -1.33 -26.17 -61.02
CA PHE A 93 -2.27 -26.62 -62.05
C PHE A 93 -2.34 -25.62 -63.24
N PHE A 94 -2.52 -24.34 -62.93
CA PHE A 94 -2.63 -23.30 -63.97
C PHE A 94 -1.36 -23.18 -64.80
N GLN A 95 -0.17 -23.24 -64.15
CA GLN A 95 1.12 -23.12 -64.82
C GLN A 95 1.42 -24.33 -65.73
N PHE A 96 1.10 -25.54 -65.27
CA PHE A 96 1.32 -26.75 -66.07
C PHE A 96 0.36 -26.85 -67.28
N VAL A 97 -0.83 -26.24 -67.20
CA VAL A 97 -1.79 -26.21 -68.31
C VAL A 97 -1.44 -25.13 -69.35
N THR A 98 -0.87 -24.01 -68.93
CA THR A 98 -0.72 -22.82 -69.77
C THR A 98 0.72 -22.61 -70.29
N GLN A 99 1.72 -23.23 -69.69
CA GLN A 99 3.14 -22.96 -69.93
C GLN A 99 4.02 -24.24 -70.05
N ASN A 100 5.24 -24.07 -70.61
CA ASN A 100 6.25 -25.15 -70.65
C ASN A 100 6.69 -25.58 -69.25
N ALA A 101 6.97 -26.88 -69.05
CA ALA A 101 7.33 -27.48 -67.79
C ALA A 101 8.48 -26.76 -67.05
N GLN A 102 9.50 -26.26 -67.78
CA GLN A 102 10.62 -25.52 -67.17
C GLN A 102 10.19 -24.19 -66.51
N HIS A 103 9.30 -23.44 -67.15
CA HIS A 103 8.75 -22.17 -66.59
C HIS A 103 7.84 -22.44 -65.43
N ALA A 104 7.01 -23.50 -65.46
CA ALA A 104 6.15 -23.90 -64.39
C ALA A 104 6.91 -24.26 -63.13
N VAL A 105 8.00 -25.04 -63.23
CA VAL A 105 8.89 -25.42 -62.11
C VAL A 105 9.58 -24.19 -61.51
N ALA A 106 10.12 -23.29 -62.36
CA ALA A 106 10.78 -22.08 -61.87
C ALA A 106 9.82 -21.16 -61.11
N THR A 107 8.62 -20.93 -61.61
CA THR A 107 7.60 -20.12 -60.95
C THR A 107 7.13 -20.72 -59.60
N LEU A 108 6.97 -22.06 -59.58
CA LEU A 108 6.62 -22.76 -58.37
C LEU A 108 7.72 -22.66 -57.31
N ALA A 109 9.00 -22.77 -57.70
CA ALA A 109 10.13 -22.62 -56.81
C ALA A 109 10.17 -21.21 -56.16
N ILE A 110 9.96 -20.16 -56.97
CA ILE A 110 9.92 -18.77 -56.49
C ILE A 110 8.73 -18.57 -55.57
N TYR A 111 7.56 -19.10 -55.91
CA TYR A 111 6.38 -19.01 -55.08
C TYR A 111 6.62 -19.67 -53.70
N LEU A 112 7.10 -20.90 -53.65
CA LEU A 112 7.39 -21.62 -52.41
C LEU A 112 8.48 -20.92 -51.58
N ALA A 113 9.54 -20.43 -52.22
CA ALA A 113 10.57 -19.66 -51.52
C ALA A 113 10.03 -18.35 -50.93
N SER A 114 9.17 -17.64 -51.66
CA SER A 114 8.55 -16.41 -51.18
C SER A 114 7.52 -16.71 -50.04
N ALA A 115 6.68 -17.70 -50.23
CA ALA A 115 5.68 -18.12 -49.26
C ALA A 115 6.30 -18.57 -47.95
N SER A 116 7.43 -19.31 -47.99
CA SER A 116 8.17 -19.77 -46.81
C SER A 116 8.71 -18.59 -45.96
N ARG A 117 8.95 -17.43 -46.53
CA ARG A 117 9.44 -16.24 -45.86
C ARG A 117 8.30 -15.29 -45.43
N ILE A 118 7.33 -15.08 -46.30
CA ILE A 118 6.26 -14.11 -46.06
C ILE A 118 5.23 -14.63 -45.06
N ALA A 119 4.79 -15.90 -45.19
CA ALA A 119 3.77 -16.46 -44.30
C ALA A 119 4.13 -16.42 -42.82
N PRO A 120 5.35 -16.82 -42.38
CA PRO A 120 5.75 -16.70 -40.97
C PRO A 120 5.81 -15.25 -40.49
N ALA A 121 6.21 -14.30 -41.34
CA ALA A 121 6.26 -12.88 -41.01
C ALA A 121 4.84 -12.31 -40.72
N ILE A 122 3.89 -12.59 -41.57
CA ILE A 122 2.49 -12.19 -41.39
C ILE A 122 1.90 -12.78 -40.13
N LEU A 123 2.14 -14.09 -39.87
CA LEU A 123 1.65 -14.77 -38.67
C LEU A 123 2.25 -14.19 -37.40
N ARG A 124 3.54 -13.81 -37.40
CA ARG A 124 4.16 -13.13 -36.24
C ARG A 124 3.54 -11.77 -35.95
N ILE A 125 3.31 -10.96 -37.00
CA ILE A 125 2.67 -9.65 -36.85
C ILE A 125 1.28 -9.82 -36.24
N GLN A 126 0.49 -10.76 -36.77
CA GLN A 126 -0.85 -11.05 -36.28
C GLN A 126 -0.83 -11.52 -34.81
N GLN A 127 0.05 -12.48 -34.47
CA GLN A 127 0.19 -12.97 -33.09
C GLN A 127 0.57 -11.85 -32.14
N SER A 128 1.53 -11.00 -32.52
CA SER A 128 1.94 -9.83 -31.70
C SER A 128 0.78 -8.85 -31.50
N ALA A 129 0.02 -8.54 -32.55
CA ALA A 129 -1.15 -7.66 -32.44
C ALA A 129 -2.23 -8.22 -31.50
N LEU A 130 -2.49 -9.53 -31.57
CA LEU A 130 -3.43 -10.22 -30.68
C LEU A 130 -2.93 -10.25 -29.21
N GLN A 131 -1.63 -10.45 -28.97
CA GLN A 131 -1.04 -10.37 -27.65
C GLN A 131 -1.15 -8.97 -27.04
N ILE A 132 -0.90 -7.92 -27.82
CA ILE A 132 -1.09 -6.54 -27.36
C ILE A 132 -2.54 -6.32 -26.93
N LYS A 133 -3.51 -6.75 -27.74
CA LYS A 133 -4.95 -6.60 -27.43
C LYS A 133 -5.38 -7.42 -26.21
N SER A 134 -4.90 -8.64 -26.06
CA SER A 134 -5.24 -9.49 -24.90
C SER A 134 -4.69 -8.97 -23.59
N ASN A 135 -3.52 -8.32 -23.60
CA ASN A 135 -2.86 -7.77 -22.41
C ASN A 135 -3.23 -6.29 -22.14
N GLN A 136 -4.03 -5.66 -22.99
CA GLN A 136 -4.40 -4.25 -22.88
C GLN A 136 -5.05 -3.95 -21.52
N ALA A 137 -5.96 -4.81 -21.04
CA ALA A 137 -6.66 -4.60 -19.77
C ALA A 137 -5.69 -4.59 -18.57
N SER A 138 -4.69 -5.47 -18.58
CA SER A 138 -3.66 -5.50 -17.55
C SER A 138 -2.77 -4.25 -17.58
N ALA A 139 -2.41 -3.79 -18.80
CA ALA A 139 -1.63 -2.58 -18.99
C ALA A 139 -2.42 -1.32 -18.58
N GLU A 140 -3.69 -1.22 -18.95
CA GLU A 140 -4.57 -0.09 -18.60
C GLU A 140 -4.68 0.06 -17.07
N SER A 141 -4.82 -1.04 -16.33
CA SER A 141 -4.87 -1.00 -14.86
C SER A 141 -3.57 -0.47 -14.26
N ALA A 142 -2.41 -0.92 -14.75
CA ALA A 142 -1.11 -0.45 -14.28
C ALA A 142 -0.87 1.03 -14.66
N ILE A 143 -1.21 1.41 -15.88
CA ILE A 143 -1.09 2.78 -16.38
C ILE A 143 -1.98 3.72 -15.58
N LYS A 144 -3.23 3.34 -15.29
CA LYS A 144 -4.16 4.13 -14.50
C LYS A 144 -3.56 4.45 -13.12
N ILE A 145 -3.01 3.46 -12.44
CA ILE A 145 -2.33 3.66 -11.14
C ILE A 145 -1.17 4.65 -11.29
N LEU A 146 -0.33 4.52 -12.35
CA LEU A 146 0.80 5.42 -12.58
C LEU A 146 0.37 6.87 -12.83
N PHE A 147 -0.75 7.09 -13.52
CA PHE A 147 -1.29 8.43 -13.76
C PHE A 147 -2.08 9.01 -12.58
N GLU A 148 -2.62 8.15 -11.71
CA GLU A 148 -3.29 8.57 -10.47
C GLU A 148 -2.29 8.89 -9.35
N ILE A 149 -1.07 8.36 -9.43
CA ILE A 149 0.02 8.79 -8.51
C ILE A 149 0.36 10.24 -8.91
N PRO A 150 0.13 11.24 -8.03
CA PRO A 150 0.55 12.61 -8.31
C PRO A 150 2.04 12.60 -8.66
N ASP A 151 2.44 13.42 -9.64
CA ASP A 151 3.85 13.66 -9.92
C ASP A 151 4.51 14.14 -8.62
N VAL A 152 4.94 13.19 -7.82
CA VAL A 152 5.82 13.45 -6.69
C VAL A 152 7.12 13.90 -7.33
N LYS A 153 7.21 15.21 -7.62
CA LYS A 153 8.50 15.82 -7.91
C LYS A 153 9.36 15.54 -6.70
N VAL A 154 10.06 14.40 -6.74
CA VAL A 154 11.18 14.17 -5.84
C VAL A 154 12.13 15.30 -6.14
N SER A 155 11.99 16.38 -5.39
CA SER A 155 12.91 17.52 -5.45
C SER A 155 14.23 16.99 -4.90
N SER A 156 15.01 16.40 -5.80
CA SER A 156 16.33 15.85 -5.52
C SER A 156 17.35 16.91 -5.11
N ASN A 157 16.98 18.18 -5.02
CA ASN A 157 17.86 19.30 -4.69
C ASN A 157 17.14 20.45 -3.98
N SER A 158 16.33 20.19 -2.96
CA SER A 158 16.02 21.28 -2.04
C SER A 158 17.05 21.29 -0.89
N THR A 159 18.25 21.80 -1.17
CA THR A 159 19.00 22.55 -0.15
C THR A 159 18.20 23.80 0.21
N MET A 160 16.98 23.61 0.71
CA MET A 160 16.31 24.69 1.43
C MET A 160 17.11 24.92 2.70
N LYS A 161 17.66 26.13 2.83
CA LYS A 161 18.18 26.67 4.09
C LYS A 161 17.14 26.30 5.14
N SER A 162 17.51 25.47 6.10
CA SER A 162 16.68 25.04 7.21
C SER A 162 16.24 26.26 8.01
N LYS A 163 15.09 26.84 7.70
CA LYS A 163 14.32 27.45 8.76
C LYS A 163 14.07 26.32 9.76
N GLU A 164 14.40 26.59 10.98
CA GLU A 164 14.18 25.65 12.08
C GLU A 164 12.73 25.14 12.01
N PHE A 165 12.53 23.84 11.86
CA PHE A 165 11.19 23.26 11.78
C PHE A 165 10.59 23.23 13.18
N GLU A 166 9.63 24.10 13.42
CA GLU A 166 8.82 24.14 14.64
C GLU A 166 7.41 23.62 14.30
N PRO A 167 7.02 22.43 14.74
CA PRO A 167 5.75 21.83 14.34
C PRO A 167 4.55 22.38 15.13
N ASP A 168 4.25 23.67 14.94
CA ASP A 168 2.97 24.22 15.33
C ASP A 168 1.88 23.69 14.40
N ILE A 169 0.89 22.99 14.95
CA ILE A 169 -0.22 22.43 14.20
C ILE A 169 -1.44 23.34 14.39
N ASN A 170 -2.00 23.82 13.29
CA ASN A 170 -3.22 24.61 13.27
C ASN A 170 -4.26 23.98 12.36
N ILE A 171 -5.39 23.60 12.95
CA ILE A 171 -6.53 22.97 12.28
C ILE A 171 -7.68 23.95 12.32
N SER A 172 -8.25 24.30 11.16
CA SER A 172 -9.32 25.29 11.04
C SER A 172 -10.47 24.74 10.21
N ASP A 173 -11.67 24.76 10.81
CA ASP A 173 -12.96 24.37 10.22
C ASP A 173 -12.92 23.03 9.46
N LEU A 174 -12.14 22.10 9.99
CA LEU A 174 -11.80 20.84 9.35
C LEU A 174 -12.99 19.86 9.38
N SER A 175 -13.38 19.37 8.22
CA SER A 175 -14.31 18.26 8.10
C SER A 175 -13.81 17.20 7.14
N LEU A 176 -14.10 15.94 7.45
CA LEU A 176 -13.72 14.80 6.65
C LEU A 176 -14.92 13.87 6.43
N ARG A 177 -15.16 13.51 5.16
CA ARG A 177 -16.03 12.42 4.75
C ARG A 177 -15.27 11.48 3.84
N TYR A 178 -15.28 10.19 4.13
CA TYR A 178 -14.72 9.17 3.24
C TYR A 178 -15.62 8.98 2.01
N PRO A 179 -15.07 8.64 0.82
CA PRO A 179 -15.82 8.56 -0.44
C PRO A 179 -17.10 7.71 -0.38
N ASP A 180 -17.07 6.59 0.33
CA ASP A 180 -18.17 5.61 0.41
C ASP A 180 -18.98 5.74 1.71
N ALA A 181 -18.75 6.78 2.52
CA ALA A 181 -19.46 6.98 3.79
C ALA A 181 -20.60 7.96 3.66
N ASN A 182 -21.73 7.63 4.31
CA ASN A 182 -22.89 8.54 4.41
C ASN A 182 -22.68 9.65 5.46
N GLU A 183 -21.86 9.38 6.48
CA GLU A 183 -21.61 10.29 7.60
C GLU A 183 -20.21 10.90 7.53
N GLN A 184 -20.04 12.04 8.18
CA GLN A 184 -18.74 12.67 8.33
C GLN A 184 -17.96 11.97 9.44
N ALA A 185 -16.71 11.61 9.17
CA ALA A 185 -15.80 11.06 10.16
C ALA A 185 -15.29 12.14 11.12
N LEU A 186 -15.19 13.39 10.64
CA LEU A 186 -14.87 14.58 11.43
C LEU A 186 -15.73 15.74 10.95
N SER A 187 -16.20 16.57 11.89
CA SER A 187 -17.08 17.70 11.62
C SER A 187 -16.60 18.96 12.33
N ASN A 188 -16.28 20.00 11.54
CA ASN A 188 -15.92 21.34 12.02
C ASN A 188 -14.88 21.37 13.15
N ILE A 189 -13.80 20.62 13.00
CA ILE A 189 -12.71 20.53 13.97
C ILE A 189 -11.88 21.81 13.92
N ASN A 190 -11.72 22.43 15.07
CA ASN A 190 -10.82 23.56 15.30
C ASN A 190 -9.87 23.19 16.45
N LEU A 191 -8.55 23.12 16.17
CA LEU A 191 -7.55 22.72 17.16
C LEU A 191 -6.22 23.37 16.87
N ARG A 192 -5.57 23.87 17.92
CA ARG A 192 -4.20 24.37 17.86
C ARG A 192 -3.32 23.58 18.84
N ILE A 193 -2.19 23.06 18.32
CA ILE A 193 -1.16 22.36 19.08
C ILE A 193 0.14 23.16 18.91
N ASN A 194 0.66 23.70 20.00
CA ASN A 194 1.90 24.44 19.97
C ASN A 194 3.12 23.51 19.91
N SER A 195 4.20 23.96 19.30
CA SER A 195 5.48 23.23 19.29
C SER A 195 5.95 22.91 20.73
N GLY A 196 6.54 21.71 20.92
CA GLY A 196 7.06 21.26 22.20
C GLY A 196 6.00 20.81 23.21
N THR A 197 4.73 20.68 22.81
CA THR A 197 3.67 20.16 23.71
C THR A 197 3.44 18.67 23.54
N PHE A 198 3.03 18.03 24.63
CA PHE A 198 2.57 16.65 24.64
C PHE A 198 1.04 16.61 24.67
N VAL A 199 0.45 16.15 23.57
CA VAL A 199 -1.01 16.12 23.37
C VAL A 199 -1.52 14.68 23.35
N ALA A 200 -2.59 14.40 24.11
CA ALA A 200 -3.27 13.12 24.08
C ALA A 200 -4.65 13.27 23.39
N LEU A 201 -4.91 12.48 22.36
CA LEU A 201 -6.22 12.34 21.71
C LEU A 201 -6.96 11.18 22.40
N VAL A 202 -8.12 11.48 22.99
CA VAL A 202 -8.91 10.52 23.77
C VAL A 202 -10.34 10.52 23.28
N GLY A 203 -11.02 9.39 23.38
CA GLY A 203 -12.42 9.24 22.99
C GLY A 203 -12.76 7.79 22.65
N PRO A 204 -14.04 7.47 22.47
CA PRO A 204 -14.48 6.13 22.14
C PRO A 204 -13.92 5.63 20.80
N SER A 205 -13.96 4.30 20.58
CA SER A 205 -13.58 3.72 19.29
C SER A 205 -14.52 4.27 18.19
N GLY A 206 -13.97 4.59 17.03
CA GLY A 206 -14.72 5.20 15.93
C GLY A 206 -14.97 6.71 16.08
N ALA A 207 -14.46 7.39 17.11
CA ALA A 207 -14.65 8.83 17.30
C ALA A 207 -13.95 9.73 16.27
N GLY A 208 -13.10 9.19 15.40
CA GLY A 208 -12.36 9.96 14.38
C GLY A 208 -10.89 10.27 14.73
N LYS A 209 -10.34 9.72 15.81
CA LYS A 209 -8.95 9.99 16.29
C LYS A 209 -7.89 9.67 15.23
N THR A 210 -7.92 8.47 14.67
CA THR A 210 -6.98 8.03 13.61
C THR A 210 -7.17 8.87 12.34
N SER A 211 -8.42 9.19 11.96
CA SER A 211 -8.69 10.07 10.82
C SER A 211 -8.10 11.48 11.02
N LEU A 212 -8.12 12.02 12.23
CA LEU A 212 -7.49 13.29 12.55
C LEU A 212 -5.95 13.20 12.43
N VAL A 213 -5.37 12.09 12.90
CA VAL A 213 -3.93 11.82 12.76
C VAL A 213 -3.53 11.70 11.29
N ASP A 214 -4.30 10.98 10.45
CA ASP A 214 -4.03 10.84 9.02
C ASP A 214 -4.04 12.19 8.28
N LEU A 215 -4.93 13.11 8.68
CA LEU A 215 -4.97 14.49 8.16
C LEU A 215 -3.75 15.31 8.62
N VAL A 216 -3.31 15.15 9.87
CA VAL A 216 -2.10 15.80 10.39
C VAL A 216 -0.85 15.25 9.70
N LEU A 217 -0.78 13.94 9.44
CA LEU A 217 0.29 13.32 8.66
C LEU A 217 0.28 13.73 7.18
N GLY A 218 -0.84 14.30 6.69
CA GLY A 218 -1.02 14.66 5.28
C GLY A 218 -1.23 13.46 4.35
N VAL A 219 -1.55 12.29 4.89
CA VAL A 219 -1.83 11.06 4.13
C VAL A 219 -3.17 11.17 3.39
N ILE A 220 -4.15 11.82 4.02
CA ILE A 220 -5.45 12.11 3.42
C ILE A 220 -5.69 13.61 3.39
N SER A 221 -6.52 14.06 2.45
CA SER A 221 -6.91 15.46 2.33
C SER A 221 -8.28 15.69 2.97
N PRO A 222 -8.51 16.84 3.64
CA PRO A 222 -9.81 17.15 4.22
C PRO A 222 -10.85 17.40 3.12
N THR A 223 -12.13 17.14 3.45
CA THR A 223 -13.28 17.51 2.58
C THR A 223 -13.50 19.03 2.59
N SER A 224 -13.31 19.67 3.75
CA SER A 224 -13.32 21.13 3.92
C SER A 224 -12.42 21.56 5.07
N GLY A 225 -12.05 22.82 5.11
CA GLY A 225 -11.11 23.36 6.10
C GLY A 225 -9.65 23.10 5.74
N SER A 226 -8.74 23.21 6.72
CA SER A 226 -7.31 23.05 6.48
C SER A 226 -6.56 22.54 7.70
N VAL A 227 -5.45 21.83 7.44
CA VAL A 227 -4.44 21.45 8.43
C VAL A 227 -3.11 22.05 8.02
N MET A 228 -2.57 22.92 8.84
CA MET A 228 -1.30 23.59 8.63
C MET A 228 -0.29 23.18 9.71
N ILE A 229 0.94 22.90 9.31
CA ILE A 229 2.06 22.62 10.23
C ILE A 229 3.19 23.60 9.84
N SER A 230 3.69 24.37 10.80
CA SER A 230 4.72 25.42 10.54
C SER A 230 4.32 26.34 9.40
N ASN A 231 3.03 26.68 9.26
CA ASN A 231 2.44 27.49 8.18
C ASN A 231 2.45 26.84 6.78
N TYR A 232 2.69 25.54 6.66
CA TYR A 232 2.57 24.78 5.42
C TYR A 232 1.45 23.76 5.52
N PRO A 233 0.74 23.43 4.43
CA PRO A 233 -0.21 22.32 4.42
C PRO A 233 0.45 21.03 4.89
N SER A 234 -0.25 20.24 5.72
CA SER A 234 0.29 18.99 6.28
C SER A 234 0.82 18.03 5.20
N SER A 235 0.16 17.96 4.03
CA SER A 235 0.56 17.14 2.89
C SER A 235 1.92 17.50 2.29
N GLN A 236 2.40 18.72 2.50
CA GLN A 236 3.70 19.19 1.98
C GLN A 236 4.86 18.91 2.95
N ILE A 237 4.58 18.70 4.24
CA ILE A 237 5.61 18.56 5.27
C ILE A 237 6.58 17.39 5.00
N PRO A 238 6.13 16.19 4.61
CA PRO A 238 7.06 15.08 4.33
C PRO A 238 8.06 15.40 3.21
N HIS A 239 7.69 16.27 2.28
CA HIS A 239 8.56 16.72 1.17
C HIS A 239 9.48 17.88 1.56
N LEU A 240 8.98 18.83 2.36
CA LEU A 240 9.74 19.99 2.78
C LEU A 240 10.73 19.68 3.92
N TYR A 241 10.35 18.78 4.82
CA TYR A 241 11.09 18.44 6.03
C TYR A 241 11.17 16.92 6.22
N PRO A 242 11.80 16.17 5.31
CA PRO A 242 11.87 14.72 5.38
C PRO A 242 12.54 14.26 6.68
N GLY A 243 11.94 13.26 7.35
CA GLY A 243 12.45 12.73 8.62
C GLY A 243 12.13 13.56 9.86
N ASN A 244 11.47 14.72 9.74
CA ASN A 244 11.08 15.54 10.89
C ASN A 244 9.74 15.11 11.52
N ILE A 245 8.97 14.23 10.88
CA ILE A 245 7.82 13.56 11.47
C ILE A 245 8.16 12.10 11.71
N GLY A 246 8.01 11.64 12.95
CA GLY A 246 8.02 10.24 13.34
C GLY A 246 6.59 9.74 13.52
N TYR A 247 6.26 8.60 12.94
CA TYR A 247 4.95 7.99 13.09
C TYR A 247 5.05 6.53 13.51
N VAL A 248 4.26 6.15 14.51
CA VAL A 248 4.12 4.78 14.99
C VAL A 248 2.67 4.37 14.82
N PRO A 249 2.34 3.50 13.84
CA PRO A 249 0.98 3.02 13.64
C PRO A 249 0.57 2.03 14.74
N GLN A 250 -0.74 1.79 14.86
CA GLN A 250 -1.32 0.80 15.75
C GLN A 250 -0.77 -0.60 15.49
N ASP A 251 -0.75 -1.00 14.20
CA ASP A 251 -0.20 -2.28 13.73
C ASP A 251 1.01 -2.00 12.82
N PRO A 252 2.24 -2.02 13.38
CA PRO A 252 3.43 -1.73 12.59
C PRO A 252 3.81 -2.90 11.69
N TYR A 253 3.99 -2.63 10.40
CA TYR A 253 4.49 -3.58 9.42
C TYR A 253 6.02 -3.60 9.38
N PHE A 254 6.61 -4.77 9.21
CA PHE A 254 8.06 -4.98 9.11
C PHE A 254 8.43 -5.65 7.80
N ILE A 255 9.45 -5.10 7.14
CA ILE A 255 10.03 -5.75 5.96
C ILE A 255 10.79 -7.00 6.39
N ASN A 256 10.79 -8.02 5.53
CA ASN A 256 11.60 -9.22 5.76
C ASN A 256 13.09 -8.89 5.58
N GLY A 257 13.73 -8.53 6.68
CA GLY A 257 15.10 -8.05 6.73
C GLY A 257 15.64 -8.01 8.16
N THR A 258 16.77 -7.35 8.32
CA THR A 258 17.43 -7.16 9.62
C THR A 258 16.77 -6.07 10.46
N ILE A 259 17.12 -5.99 11.75
CA ILE A 259 16.76 -4.86 12.62
C ILE A 259 17.22 -3.54 11.99
N ARG A 260 18.47 -3.49 11.50
CA ARG A 260 19.04 -2.31 10.84
C ARG A 260 18.19 -1.88 9.64
N GLU A 261 17.91 -2.79 8.70
CA GLU A 261 17.13 -2.50 7.50
C GLU A 261 15.71 -2.02 7.83
N ASN A 262 15.12 -2.54 8.88
CA ASN A 262 13.83 -2.08 9.37
C ASN A 262 13.87 -0.69 10.01
N LEU A 263 14.95 -0.30 10.64
CA LEU A 263 15.13 1.05 11.18
C LEU A 263 15.47 2.07 10.07
N GLU A 264 16.24 1.66 9.08
CA GLU A 264 16.60 2.49 7.93
C GLU A 264 15.42 2.69 6.96
N LEU A 265 14.49 1.76 6.83
CA LEU A 265 13.25 1.75 6.03
C LEU A 265 13.30 2.66 4.77
N GLY A 266 14.17 2.29 3.81
CA GLY A 266 14.29 3.01 2.52
C GLY A 266 15.29 4.17 2.52
N TYR A 267 15.88 4.52 3.63
CA TYR A 267 17.05 5.38 3.61
C TYR A 267 18.23 4.69 2.91
N PRO A 268 19.12 5.43 2.24
CA PRO A 268 20.32 4.83 1.66
C PRO A 268 21.11 4.05 2.70
N LYS A 269 21.66 2.89 2.31
CA LYS A 269 22.47 2.07 3.23
C LYS A 269 23.58 2.91 3.87
N ASN A 270 23.72 2.78 5.19
CA ASN A 270 24.69 3.50 6.02
C ASN A 270 24.49 5.03 6.07
N SER A 271 23.33 5.55 5.72
CA SER A 271 23.02 6.96 5.93
C SER A 271 22.73 7.29 7.39
N LEU A 272 22.28 6.30 8.18
CA LEU A 272 22.10 6.40 9.62
C LEU A 272 23.34 5.83 10.33
N THR A 273 23.88 6.59 11.28
CA THR A 273 25.02 6.12 12.09
C THR A 273 24.56 5.11 13.13
N ASP A 274 25.46 4.24 13.56
CA ASP A 274 25.18 3.29 14.64
C ASP A 274 24.76 4.00 15.93
N ASP A 275 25.35 5.16 16.23
CA ASP A 275 24.96 5.96 17.40
C ASP A 275 23.50 6.42 17.33
N GLN A 276 23.01 6.82 16.14
CA GLN A 276 21.60 7.18 15.94
C GLN A 276 20.70 5.98 16.14
N ILE A 277 21.06 4.83 15.57
CA ILE A 277 20.32 3.58 15.71
C ILE A 277 20.24 3.15 17.18
N TRP A 278 21.37 3.11 17.88
CA TRP A 278 21.40 2.73 19.29
C TRP A 278 20.68 3.75 20.19
N TRP A 279 20.76 5.05 19.88
CA TRP A 279 19.99 6.06 20.58
C TRP A 279 18.48 5.83 20.44
N ALA A 280 17.99 5.55 19.22
CA ALA A 280 16.58 5.25 18.96
C ALA A 280 16.12 3.96 19.66
N LEU A 281 16.93 2.91 19.62
CA LEU A 281 16.66 1.64 20.31
C LEU A 281 16.62 1.83 21.84
N LYS A 282 17.49 2.66 22.40
CA LYS A 282 17.47 3.02 23.81
C LYS A 282 16.19 3.78 24.18
N GLY A 283 15.79 4.77 23.34
CA GLY A 283 14.54 5.49 23.51
C GLY A 283 13.30 4.59 23.48
N ALA A 284 13.34 3.50 22.70
CA ALA A 284 12.31 2.48 22.67
C ALA A 284 12.48 1.36 23.73
N SER A 285 13.44 1.45 24.63
CA SER A 285 13.77 0.42 25.63
C SER A 285 14.03 -0.97 25.04
N LEU A 286 14.63 -1.03 23.85
CA LEU A 286 14.92 -2.28 23.12
C LEU A 286 16.42 -2.57 22.98
N ASP A 287 17.29 -1.62 23.31
CA ASP A 287 18.75 -1.71 23.15
C ASP A 287 19.36 -2.87 23.94
N THR A 288 18.96 -3.06 25.19
CA THR A 288 19.44 -4.15 26.05
C THR A 288 19.07 -5.52 25.48
N THR A 289 17.86 -5.65 24.95
CA THR A 289 17.39 -6.90 24.32
C THR A 289 18.19 -7.23 23.07
N ILE A 290 18.40 -6.25 22.18
CA ILE A 290 19.11 -6.48 20.91
C ILE A 290 20.60 -6.73 21.16
N LYS A 291 21.22 -6.08 22.15
CA LYS A 291 22.63 -6.33 22.54
C LYS A 291 22.88 -7.77 23.01
N LEU A 292 21.86 -8.43 23.58
CA LEU A 292 21.95 -9.82 23.99
C LEU A 292 21.83 -10.82 22.84
N TRP A 293 21.35 -10.40 21.69
CA TRP A 293 21.24 -11.27 20.52
C TRP A 293 22.60 -11.42 19.84
N SER A 294 22.93 -12.64 19.43
CA SER A 294 24.24 -12.94 18.82
C SER A 294 24.53 -12.16 17.54
N LEU A 295 23.48 -11.77 16.79
CA LEU A 295 23.58 -11.00 15.57
C LEU A 295 23.31 -9.50 15.76
N GLY A 296 22.90 -9.06 16.95
CA GLY A 296 22.64 -7.65 17.25
C GLY A 296 21.72 -6.98 16.23
N LEU A 297 22.20 -5.92 15.56
CA LEU A 297 21.46 -5.19 14.52
C LEU A 297 21.22 -5.99 13.24
N ASP A 298 22.00 -7.04 13.00
CA ASP A 298 21.86 -7.91 11.82
C ASP A 298 20.90 -9.08 12.07
N TYR A 299 20.23 -9.12 13.22
CA TYR A 299 19.20 -10.11 13.52
C TYR A 299 18.02 -9.96 12.55
N GLN A 300 17.61 -11.09 11.93
CA GLN A 300 16.50 -11.15 10.98
C GLN A 300 15.16 -11.15 11.69
N VAL A 301 14.31 -10.16 11.42
CA VAL A 301 12.99 -10.05 12.06
C VAL A 301 11.94 -11.02 11.50
N GLY A 302 12.21 -11.58 10.31
CA GLY A 302 11.28 -12.45 9.59
C GLY A 302 10.17 -11.66 8.87
N GLU A 303 9.31 -12.40 8.18
CA GLU A 303 8.17 -11.83 7.47
C GLU A 303 7.23 -11.17 8.47
N ASP A 304 6.93 -9.89 8.25
CA ASP A 304 6.13 -9.03 9.14
C ASP A 304 6.54 -9.10 10.61
N GLY A 305 7.84 -9.23 10.89
CA GLY A 305 8.34 -9.30 12.25
C GLY A 305 7.95 -10.57 13.01
N SER A 306 7.67 -11.69 12.31
CA SER A 306 7.19 -12.94 12.90
C SER A 306 8.12 -13.54 13.94
N ARG A 307 9.40 -13.17 13.96
CA ARG A 307 10.39 -13.61 14.96
C ARG A 307 10.45 -12.74 16.21
N LEU A 308 9.66 -11.66 16.25
CA LEU A 308 9.59 -10.73 17.36
C LEU A 308 8.30 -10.97 18.17
N SER A 309 8.36 -10.79 19.48
CA SER A 309 7.12 -10.70 20.28
C SER A 309 6.33 -9.43 19.96
N GLY A 310 5.04 -9.38 20.29
CA GLY A 310 4.20 -8.19 20.08
C GLY A 310 4.80 -6.92 20.67
N GLY A 311 5.29 -6.99 21.92
CA GLY A 311 5.96 -5.87 22.57
C GLY A 311 7.31 -5.50 21.93
N GLN A 312 8.06 -6.47 21.40
CA GLN A 312 9.29 -6.17 20.65
C GLN A 312 8.98 -5.48 19.32
N ARG A 313 7.93 -5.92 18.61
CA ARG A 313 7.45 -5.24 17.39
C ARG A 313 7.09 -3.79 17.66
N GLN A 314 6.26 -3.52 18.67
CA GLN A 314 5.89 -2.14 19.02
C GLN A 314 7.10 -1.29 19.37
N ARG A 315 8.01 -1.78 20.22
CA ARG A 315 9.23 -1.06 20.59
C ARG A 315 10.15 -0.81 19.38
N LEU A 316 10.24 -1.76 18.46
CA LEU A 316 11.01 -1.56 17.23
C LEU A 316 10.37 -0.48 16.32
N ALA A 317 9.03 -0.42 16.25
CA ALA A 317 8.32 0.62 15.53
C ALA A 317 8.55 2.02 16.15
N ILE A 318 8.57 2.11 17.49
CA ILE A 318 8.93 3.34 18.20
C ILE A 318 10.37 3.74 17.87
N ALA A 319 11.33 2.79 17.92
CA ALA A 319 12.71 3.07 17.53
C ALA A 319 12.82 3.56 16.09
N ARG A 320 12.08 2.96 15.15
CA ARG A 320 12.01 3.40 13.75
C ARG A 320 11.53 4.85 13.63
N ALA A 321 10.51 5.23 14.38
CA ALA A 321 10.00 6.60 14.37
C ALA A 321 10.98 7.60 14.97
N LEU A 322 11.81 7.20 15.94
CA LEU A 322 12.77 8.04 16.63
C LEU A 322 14.11 8.20 15.91
N VAL A 323 14.50 7.27 15.02
CA VAL A 323 15.86 7.17 14.48
C VAL A 323 16.32 8.44 13.73
N THR A 324 15.39 9.17 13.13
CA THR A 324 15.65 10.45 12.45
C THR A 324 15.69 11.65 13.39
N LYS A 325 15.45 11.46 14.69
CA LYS A 325 15.29 12.53 15.69
C LYS A 325 14.23 13.54 15.28
N PRO A 326 12.97 13.10 15.04
CA PRO A 326 11.91 13.96 14.54
C PRO A 326 11.61 15.11 15.51
N LYS A 327 11.03 16.18 14.97
CA LYS A 327 10.50 17.29 15.78
C LYS A 327 9.02 17.12 16.12
N LEU A 328 8.30 16.28 15.36
CA LEU A 328 6.93 15.87 15.62
C LEU A 328 6.88 14.34 15.69
N LEU A 329 6.43 13.80 16.81
CA LEU A 329 6.23 12.37 17.02
C LEU A 329 4.74 12.09 17.19
N ILE A 330 4.20 11.20 16.36
CA ILE A 330 2.80 10.78 16.42
C ILE A 330 2.74 9.28 16.72
N LEU A 331 2.00 8.91 17.77
CA LEU A 331 1.84 7.53 18.18
C LEU A 331 0.34 7.15 18.15
N ASP A 332 0.00 6.19 17.30
CA ASP A 332 -1.35 5.65 17.22
C ASP A 332 -1.42 4.34 18.01
N GLU A 333 -1.98 4.38 19.22
CA GLU A 333 -2.15 3.24 20.14
C GLU A 333 -0.85 2.40 20.34
N ALA A 334 0.31 3.02 20.19
CA ALA A 334 1.61 2.35 20.11
C ALA A 334 2.04 1.62 21.40
N THR A 335 1.25 1.64 22.47
CA THR A 335 1.55 0.97 23.74
C THR A 335 0.58 -0.18 24.06
N SER A 336 -0.38 -0.48 23.19
CA SER A 336 -1.47 -1.45 23.46
C SER A 336 -0.99 -2.89 23.69
N ALA A 337 0.09 -3.33 23.02
CA ALA A 337 0.65 -4.68 23.16
C ALA A 337 1.84 -4.77 24.13
N LEU A 338 2.11 -3.70 24.89
CA LEU A 338 3.21 -3.69 25.86
C LEU A 338 2.77 -4.23 27.24
N ASP A 339 3.69 -4.87 27.93
CA ASP A 339 3.57 -5.16 29.34
C ASP A 339 3.70 -3.87 30.17
N ALA A 340 3.14 -3.84 31.37
CA ALA A 340 3.08 -2.65 32.22
C ALA A 340 4.47 -2.05 32.53
N GLN A 341 5.52 -2.89 32.66
CA GLN A 341 6.87 -2.40 32.91
C GLN A 341 7.49 -1.72 31.70
N SER A 342 7.31 -2.28 30.51
CA SER A 342 7.77 -1.68 29.25
C SER A 342 7.00 -0.40 28.91
N GLU A 343 5.70 -0.39 29.18
CA GLU A 343 4.86 0.79 29.01
C GLU A 343 5.30 1.96 29.90
N ALA A 344 5.53 1.72 31.19
CA ALA A 344 6.02 2.75 32.11
C ALA A 344 7.33 3.37 31.62
N LYS A 345 8.29 2.54 31.19
CA LYS A 345 9.57 3.02 30.64
C LYS A 345 9.41 3.87 29.38
N ILE A 346 8.48 3.49 28.49
CA ILE A 346 8.21 4.27 27.29
C ILE A 346 7.51 5.57 27.64
N SER A 347 6.53 5.55 28.56
CA SER A 347 5.88 6.78 29.05
C SER A 347 6.89 7.75 29.65
N ASP A 348 7.82 7.29 30.49
CA ASP A 348 8.90 8.11 31.02
C ASP A 348 9.79 8.67 29.91
N THR A 349 10.12 7.85 28.90
CA THR A 349 10.89 8.31 27.76
C THR A 349 10.15 9.40 26.98
N LEU A 350 8.85 9.25 26.73
CA LEU A 350 8.05 10.27 26.04
C LEU A 350 8.00 11.59 26.82
N VAL A 351 7.88 11.52 28.16
CA VAL A 351 7.94 12.71 29.02
C VAL A 351 9.30 13.43 28.92
N HIS A 352 10.40 12.69 28.81
CA HIS A 352 11.72 13.32 28.58
C HIS A 352 11.86 13.89 27.16
N LEU A 353 11.32 13.21 26.14
CA LEU A 353 11.41 13.62 24.74
C LEU A 353 10.57 14.87 24.44
N LYS A 354 9.51 15.17 25.21
CA LYS A 354 8.69 16.38 25.02
C LYS A 354 9.48 17.69 25.12
N GLN A 355 10.62 17.67 25.79
CA GLN A 355 11.50 18.85 25.88
C GLN A 355 12.16 19.22 24.53
N SER A 356 12.20 18.29 23.58
CA SER A 356 12.88 18.44 22.30
C SER A 356 11.99 18.27 21.08
N MET A 357 10.74 17.78 21.26
CA MET A 357 9.81 17.50 20.18
C MET A 357 8.35 17.66 20.62
N THR A 358 7.46 17.92 19.65
CA THR A 358 6.00 17.86 19.86
C THR A 358 5.57 16.41 19.79
N ILE A 359 4.71 15.99 20.71
CA ILE A 359 4.22 14.61 20.80
C ILE A 359 2.69 14.62 20.72
N VAL A 360 2.13 13.83 19.80
CA VAL A 360 0.68 13.56 19.70
C VAL A 360 0.45 12.06 19.86
N VAL A 361 -0.35 11.67 20.84
CA VAL A 361 -0.62 10.26 21.15
C VAL A 361 -2.11 9.99 21.08
N ILE A 362 -2.53 8.98 20.32
CA ILE A 362 -3.86 8.38 20.52
C ILE A 362 -3.72 7.42 21.70
N ALA A 363 -4.32 7.79 22.81
CA ALA A 363 -4.16 7.06 24.06
C ALA A 363 -5.40 6.23 24.40
N HIS A 364 -5.17 4.95 24.65
CA HIS A 364 -6.13 4.01 25.24
C HIS A 364 -5.77 3.63 26.69
N ARG A 365 -4.62 4.09 27.17
CA ARG A 365 -4.16 3.85 28.54
C ARG A 365 -3.88 5.17 29.25
N LEU A 366 -4.31 5.23 30.47
CA LEU A 366 -4.27 6.46 31.27
C LEU A 366 -2.87 6.86 31.72
N SER A 367 -1.96 5.91 31.90
CA SER A 367 -0.57 6.19 32.22
C SER A 367 0.09 7.21 31.26
N THR A 368 -0.35 7.19 29.99
CA THR A 368 0.12 8.12 28.97
C THR A 368 -0.64 9.45 29.00
N VAL A 369 -1.94 9.42 29.32
CA VAL A 369 -2.83 10.60 29.29
C VAL A 369 -2.54 11.57 30.44
N VAL A 370 -2.24 11.05 31.64
CA VAL A 370 -1.97 11.87 32.84
C VAL A 370 -0.80 12.83 32.67
N HIS A 371 0.20 12.44 31.84
CA HIS A 371 1.40 13.25 31.59
C HIS A 371 1.25 14.24 30.43
N ALA A 372 0.11 14.24 29.73
CA ALA A 372 -0.15 15.17 28.64
C ALA A 372 -0.34 16.60 29.11
N ASP A 373 0.26 17.55 28.37
CA ASP A 373 0.07 18.98 28.64
C ASP A 373 -1.35 19.41 28.24
N MET A 374 -1.92 18.73 27.21
CA MET A 374 -3.27 18.95 26.72
C MET A 374 -3.90 17.61 26.29
N ILE A 375 -5.13 17.41 26.71
CA ILE A 375 -5.97 16.30 26.28
C ILE A 375 -7.04 16.87 25.35
N VAL A 376 -7.28 16.21 24.22
CA VAL A 376 -8.33 16.51 23.27
C VAL A 376 -9.33 15.36 23.31
N TYR A 377 -10.53 15.61 23.83
CA TYR A 377 -11.58 14.61 23.90
C TYR A 377 -12.47 14.70 22.66
N ILE A 378 -12.46 13.61 21.86
CA ILE A 378 -13.18 13.52 20.59
C ILE A 378 -14.29 12.49 20.72
N GLU A 379 -15.50 12.87 20.32
CA GLU A 379 -16.66 11.99 20.29
C GLU A 379 -17.54 12.32 19.07
N ASN A 380 -17.98 11.29 18.35
CA ASN A 380 -18.83 11.42 17.16
C ASN A 380 -18.27 12.43 16.12
N GLY A 381 -16.98 12.41 15.88
CA GLY A 381 -16.33 13.29 14.91
C GLY A 381 -16.15 14.73 15.33
N ASN A 382 -16.44 15.10 16.59
CA ASN A 382 -16.33 16.46 17.11
C ASN A 382 -15.39 16.52 18.32
N ILE A 383 -14.68 17.64 18.49
CA ILE A 383 -13.96 17.93 19.74
C ILE A 383 -14.97 18.46 20.74
N LEU A 384 -15.23 17.68 21.80
CA LEU A 384 -16.14 18.09 22.85
C LEU A 384 -15.46 18.99 23.88
N SER A 385 -14.20 18.72 24.19
CA SER A 385 -13.44 19.55 25.12
C SER A 385 -11.92 19.36 24.96
N THR A 386 -11.17 20.35 25.37
CA THR A 386 -9.72 20.33 25.47
C THR A 386 -9.27 20.88 26.84
N GLY A 387 -8.28 20.27 27.44
CA GLY A 387 -7.80 20.72 28.76
C GLY A 387 -6.82 19.75 29.39
N LYS A 388 -6.48 19.97 30.65
CA LYS A 388 -5.69 19.03 31.46
C LYS A 388 -6.57 17.90 31.98
N PHE A 389 -5.93 16.82 32.43
CA PHE A 389 -6.62 15.63 32.91
C PHE A 389 -7.67 15.89 33.98
N GLU A 390 -7.32 16.65 35.02
CA GLU A 390 -8.23 16.96 36.12
C GLU A 390 -9.42 17.85 35.69
N ASP A 391 -9.15 18.80 34.78
CA ASP A 391 -10.20 19.70 34.28
C ASP A 391 -11.26 18.91 33.50
N LEU A 392 -10.82 17.96 32.66
CA LEU A 392 -11.74 17.13 31.89
C LEU A 392 -12.56 16.16 32.75
N ARG A 393 -11.98 15.62 33.81
CA ARG A 393 -12.69 14.77 34.78
C ARG A 393 -13.86 15.49 35.44
N ILE A 394 -13.66 16.77 35.76
CA ILE A 394 -14.69 17.57 36.44
C ILE A 394 -15.82 17.94 35.48
N HIS A 395 -15.48 18.28 34.21
CA HIS A 395 -16.42 18.86 33.28
C HIS A 395 -17.08 17.83 32.33
N LEU A 396 -16.52 16.63 32.18
CA LEU A 396 -16.99 15.59 31.26
C LEU A 396 -17.28 14.27 32.01
N PRO A 397 -18.53 13.97 32.39
CA PRO A 397 -18.88 12.72 33.07
C PRO A 397 -18.49 11.46 32.30
N ASN A 398 -18.58 11.48 30.95
CA ASN A 398 -18.18 10.38 30.08
C ASN A 398 -16.66 10.12 30.17
N PHE A 399 -15.86 11.17 30.21
CA PHE A 399 -14.40 11.06 30.39
C PHE A 399 -14.05 10.52 31.77
N ASP A 400 -14.68 10.99 32.86
CA ASP A 400 -14.46 10.49 34.21
C ASP A 400 -14.86 9.00 34.34
N GLN A 401 -15.96 8.61 33.69
CA GLN A 401 -16.36 7.20 33.67
C GLN A 401 -15.33 6.32 32.92
N GLN A 402 -14.80 6.78 31.80
CA GLN A 402 -13.74 6.10 31.09
C GLN A 402 -12.46 6.05 31.93
N ALA A 403 -12.11 7.15 32.59
CA ALA A 403 -10.98 7.23 33.50
C ALA A 403 -11.10 6.18 34.62
N LYS A 404 -12.25 6.06 35.26
CA LYS A 404 -12.51 5.05 36.31
C LYS A 404 -12.45 3.63 35.79
N LEU A 405 -12.99 3.36 34.58
CA LEU A 405 -12.90 2.04 33.94
C LEU A 405 -11.46 1.63 33.59
N MET A 406 -10.57 2.59 33.41
CA MET A 406 -9.17 2.38 33.12
C MET A 406 -8.29 2.37 34.40
N GLY A 407 -8.86 2.49 35.60
CA GLY A 407 -8.19 2.30 36.90
C GLY A 407 -7.68 3.56 37.59
N LEU A 408 -8.26 4.75 37.27
CA LEU A 408 -7.98 6.03 37.95
C LEU A 408 -9.19 6.61 38.70
#